data_7403ef441a343647456a474341fa86fc
#
_entry.id   7403ef441a343647456a474341fa86fc
#
_cell.length_a   1.000
_cell.length_b   1.000
_cell.length_c   1.000
_cell.angle_alpha   90.00
_cell.angle_beta   90.00
_cell.angle_gamma   90.00
#
_symmetry.space_group_name_H-M   'P 1'
#
loop_
_entity.id
_entity.type
_entity.pdbx_description
1 polymer ?
#
loop_
_entity_poly.entity_id
_entity_poly.type
_entity_poly.pdbx_seq_one_letter_code
_entity_poly.pdbx_strand_id
1 'polypeptide(L)'
;MAELLKWYVDSGVDVALEDAPVNRLDQAPPEAAPASAPPATERSGAAGPPPRQRPDQKLVSREETHQSAREAAAKAANIEELRAALDAFDGCPLKETAKNLVFGDGDPKADLMFVGEAPGAEEDRQGLPFVGPAGHLLDKMLEAIGQSRGDVYITNILPWRPPGNRSPTDAEIAACLPFIERHIELVGPKILVMVGGTSAKTLLGITQGIMRLRGKWLSYESVHMASPIEARAILHPAYLLRQPAQKRETWLDLLEIRANLETGA
;
A
#
# COMPACT_ATOMS: atom_id res chain seq x y z
N MET A 1 -4.20 24.57 -36.20
CA MET A 1 -2.81 24.37 -35.75
C MET A 1 -2.66 24.59 -34.24
N ALA A 2 -3.05 25.75 -33.69
CA ALA A 2 -2.93 26.01 -32.26
C ALA A 2 -3.70 25.05 -31.32
N GLU A 3 -4.90 24.62 -31.70
CA GLU A 3 -5.68 23.65 -30.91
C GLU A 3 -5.07 22.26 -30.90
N LEU A 4 -4.42 21.84 -31.99
CA LEU A 4 -3.72 20.57 -32.06
C LEU A 4 -2.47 20.57 -31.12
N LEU A 5 -1.71 21.67 -31.12
CA LEU A 5 -0.58 21.85 -30.23
C LEU A 5 -1.01 21.88 -28.76
N LYS A 6 -2.13 22.54 -28.46
CA LYS A 6 -2.71 22.54 -27.11
C LYS A 6 -3.11 21.13 -26.67
N TRP A 7 -3.72 20.35 -27.57
CA TRP A 7 -4.07 18.95 -27.27
C TRP A 7 -2.84 18.09 -26.96
N TYR A 8 -1.72 18.29 -27.68
CA TYR A 8 -0.46 17.59 -27.38
C TYR A 8 0.08 17.96 -25.98
N VAL A 9 0.06 19.25 -25.64
CA VAL A 9 0.51 19.72 -24.29
C VAL A 9 -0.42 19.17 -23.20
N ASP A 10 -1.74 19.21 -23.38
CA ASP A 10 -2.72 18.68 -22.45
C ASP A 10 -2.61 17.14 -22.30
N SER A 11 -2.06 16.46 -23.34
CA SER A 11 -1.76 15.02 -23.32
C SER A 11 -0.38 14.67 -22.73
N GLY A 12 0.36 15.68 -22.21
CA GLY A 12 1.67 15.47 -21.57
C GLY A 12 2.86 15.43 -22.54
N VAL A 13 2.69 15.88 -23.78
CA VAL A 13 3.78 16.04 -24.76
C VAL A 13 4.28 17.49 -24.68
N ASP A 14 5.26 17.72 -23.83
CA ASP A 14 5.81 19.04 -23.52
C ASP A 14 7.22 19.28 -24.12
N VAL A 15 7.77 18.28 -24.81
CA VAL A 15 9.10 18.36 -25.42
C VAL A 15 9.00 18.36 -26.94
N ALA A 16 9.50 19.41 -27.60
CA ALA A 16 9.71 19.44 -29.03
C ALA A 16 10.93 18.57 -29.38
N LEU A 17 10.74 17.59 -30.28
CA LEU A 17 11.84 16.80 -30.83
C LEU A 17 12.43 17.51 -32.02
N GLU A 18 13.75 17.53 -32.12
CA GLU A 18 14.48 18.02 -33.30
C GLU A 18 14.44 16.98 -34.43
N ASP A 19 14.56 17.41 -35.68
CA ASP A 19 14.53 16.55 -36.85
C ASP A 19 15.71 15.57 -36.96
N ALA A 20 16.75 15.76 -36.14
CA ALA A 20 17.90 14.88 -36.03
C ALA A 20 18.08 14.38 -34.58
N PRO A 21 18.51 13.11 -34.39
CA PRO A 21 18.75 12.58 -33.06
C PRO A 21 19.92 13.30 -32.39
N VAL A 22 19.70 13.87 -31.19
CA VAL A 22 20.73 14.53 -30.37
C VAL A 22 21.26 13.53 -29.34
N ASN A 23 22.61 13.30 -29.39
CA ASN A 23 23.26 12.50 -28.36
C ASN A 23 23.51 13.36 -27.13
N ARG A 24 22.62 13.25 -26.12
CA ARG A 24 22.74 14.00 -24.88
C ARG A 24 23.86 13.51 -23.95
N LEU A 25 24.51 12.40 -24.26
CA LEU A 25 25.64 11.89 -23.50
C LEU A 25 26.96 12.59 -23.88
N ASP A 26 27.02 13.21 -25.07
CA ASP A 26 28.18 13.95 -25.54
C ASP A 26 28.10 15.46 -25.25
N GLN A 27 27.00 15.94 -24.65
CA GLN A 27 26.88 17.33 -24.26
C GLN A 27 27.57 17.54 -22.90
N ALA A 28 28.61 18.37 -22.88
CA ALA A 28 29.17 18.87 -21.63
C ALA A 28 28.07 19.59 -20.82
N PRO A 29 28.06 19.49 -19.48
CA PRO A 29 27.10 20.22 -18.67
C PRO A 29 27.13 21.71 -19.02
N PRO A 30 26.00 22.40 -19.13
CA PRO A 30 25.98 23.83 -19.39
C PRO A 30 26.81 24.54 -18.32
N GLU A 31 27.82 25.29 -18.76
CA GLU A 31 28.68 26.11 -17.90
C GLU A 31 27.78 27.09 -17.14
N ALA A 32 27.73 26.97 -15.81
CA ALA A 32 26.89 27.80 -14.98
C ALA A 32 27.30 29.27 -15.21
N ALA A 33 26.41 30.08 -15.71
CA ALA A 33 26.60 31.52 -15.84
C ALA A 33 27.10 32.10 -14.50
N PRO A 34 28.12 32.97 -14.48
CA PRO A 34 28.61 33.52 -13.25
C PRO A 34 27.50 34.31 -12.55
N ALA A 35 27.10 33.85 -11.37
CA ALA A 35 26.17 34.56 -10.52
C ALA A 35 26.79 35.90 -10.15
N SER A 36 26.20 37.01 -10.62
CA SER A 36 26.54 38.35 -10.20
C SER A 36 26.36 38.46 -8.69
N ALA A 37 27.45 38.66 -7.96
CA ALA A 37 27.43 38.87 -6.52
C ALA A 37 26.61 40.14 -6.18
N PRO A 38 25.66 40.06 -5.26
CA PRO A 38 25.01 41.26 -4.74
C PRO A 38 26.00 42.04 -3.85
N PRO A 39 25.92 43.39 -3.79
CA PRO A 39 26.83 44.21 -3.01
C PRO A 39 26.75 43.88 -1.52
N ALA A 40 27.90 43.78 -0.89
CA ALA A 40 28.05 43.53 0.53
C ALA A 40 27.45 44.72 1.32
N THR A 41 26.28 44.51 1.90
CA THR A 41 25.76 45.33 2.99
C THR A 41 26.20 44.69 4.30
N GLU A 42 27.05 45.42 5.02
CA GLU A 42 27.43 45.16 6.40
C GLU A 42 26.15 44.99 7.25
N ARG A 43 25.80 43.79 7.64
CA ARG A 43 24.77 43.55 8.64
C ARG A 43 25.44 43.32 9.98
N SER A 44 25.36 44.35 10.78
CA SER A 44 25.53 44.35 12.23
C SER A 44 24.85 43.14 12.86
N GLY A 45 25.56 42.45 13.77
CA GLY A 45 25.14 41.23 14.43
C GLY A 45 23.83 41.40 15.23
N ALA A 46 22.82 40.75 14.73
CA ALA A 46 21.69 40.36 15.56
C ALA A 46 21.72 38.81 15.60
N ALA A 47 21.94 38.26 16.80
CA ALA A 47 21.85 36.82 17.05
C ALA A 47 20.49 36.36 16.61
N GLY A 48 20.45 35.46 15.60
CA GLY A 48 19.25 34.76 15.19
C GLY A 48 18.66 33.98 16.35
N PRO A 49 17.33 33.80 16.40
CA PRO A 49 16.72 32.97 17.44
C PRO A 49 17.37 31.58 17.42
N PRO A 50 17.62 30.99 18.59
CA PRO A 50 18.22 29.67 18.69
C PRO A 50 17.36 28.67 17.87
N PRO A 51 17.99 27.68 17.21
CA PRO A 51 17.23 26.61 16.52
C PRO A 51 16.25 26.03 17.51
N ARG A 52 14.93 26.05 17.17
CA ARG A 52 13.92 25.37 17.96
C ARG A 52 14.35 23.92 18.05
N GLN A 53 14.81 23.52 19.22
CA GLN A 53 15.00 22.12 19.56
C GLN A 53 13.65 21.42 19.34
N ARG A 54 13.59 20.55 18.36
CA ARG A 54 12.48 19.61 18.28
C ARG A 54 12.52 18.83 19.60
N PRO A 55 11.36 18.64 20.28
CA PRO A 55 11.34 17.79 21.46
C PRO A 55 12.02 16.48 21.11
N ASP A 56 12.89 15.99 21.99
CA ASP A 56 13.59 14.74 21.85
C ASP A 56 12.58 13.63 21.53
N GLN A 57 12.37 13.36 20.25
CA GLN A 57 11.76 12.11 19.84
C GLN A 57 12.75 11.04 20.23
N LYS A 58 12.46 10.34 21.33
CA LYS A 58 13.15 9.11 21.69
C LYS A 58 13.19 8.28 20.42
N LEU A 59 14.38 8.06 19.87
CA LEU A 59 14.60 7.11 18.78
C LEU A 59 14.27 5.72 19.35
N VAL A 60 12.99 5.36 19.27
CA VAL A 60 12.53 4.02 19.61
C VAL A 60 13.16 3.08 18.61
N SER A 61 13.85 2.07 19.07
CA SER A 61 14.48 1.10 18.18
C SER A 61 13.40 0.39 17.36
N ARG A 62 13.76 -0.09 16.17
CA ARG A 62 12.85 -0.88 15.31
C ARG A 62 12.30 -2.09 16.06
N GLU A 63 13.12 -2.71 16.91
CA GLU A 63 12.78 -3.85 17.76
C GLU A 63 11.74 -3.48 18.81
N GLU A 64 11.91 -2.36 19.49
CA GLU A 64 10.95 -1.86 20.51
C GLU A 64 9.60 -1.50 19.87
N THR A 65 9.61 -0.89 18.67
CA THR A 65 8.38 -0.59 17.93
C THR A 65 7.63 -1.86 17.56
N HIS A 66 8.33 -2.86 17.04
CA HIS A 66 7.73 -4.14 16.67
C HIS A 66 7.19 -4.89 17.89
N GLN A 67 7.91 -4.89 19.00
CA GLN A 67 7.47 -5.51 20.25
C GLN A 67 6.22 -4.79 20.80
N SER A 68 6.21 -3.47 20.80
CA SER A 68 5.06 -2.66 21.22
C SER A 68 3.83 -2.93 20.34
N ALA A 69 4.00 -3.04 19.02
CA ALA A 69 2.94 -3.40 18.10
C ALA A 69 2.37 -4.79 18.38
N ARG A 70 3.25 -5.78 18.63
CA ARG A 70 2.85 -7.14 19.00
C ARG A 70 2.03 -7.18 20.28
N GLU A 71 2.48 -6.49 21.32
CA GLU A 71 1.77 -6.43 22.59
C GLU A 71 0.41 -5.74 22.48
N ALA A 72 0.33 -4.68 21.68
CA ALA A 72 -0.92 -3.98 21.43
C ALA A 72 -1.91 -4.85 20.63
N ALA A 73 -1.45 -5.49 19.56
CA ALA A 73 -2.28 -6.37 18.72
C ALA A 73 -2.76 -7.61 19.50
N ALA A 74 -1.89 -8.26 20.27
CA ALA A 74 -2.23 -9.47 21.02
C ALA A 74 -3.30 -9.27 22.11
N LYS A 75 -3.45 -8.05 22.63
CA LYS A 75 -4.46 -7.72 23.64
C LYS A 75 -5.88 -7.64 23.06
N ALA A 76 -6.02 -7.40 21.76
CA ALA A 76 -7.31 -7.28 21.11
C ALA A 76 -8.00 -8.65 21.00
N ALA A 77 -9.19 -8.78 21.57
CA ALA A 77 -9.99 -10.00 21.52
C ALA A 77 -10.98 -10.04 20.35
N ASN A 78 -11.22 -8.88 19.70
CA ASN A 78 -12.13 -8.73 18.58
C ASN A 78 -11.65 -7.60 17.63
N ILE A 79 -12.36 -7.45 16.51
CA ILE A 79 -12.02 -6.50 15.45
C ILE A 79 -12.11 -5.04 15.94
N GLU A 80 -13.08 -4.71 16.78
CA GLU A 80 -13.29 -3.37 17.33
C GLU A 80 -12.14 -2.99 18.26
N GLU A 81 -11.71 -3.90 19.12
CA GLU A 81 -10.55 -3.69 20.01
C GLU A 81 -9.26 -3.57 19.23
N LEU A 82 -9.08 -4.36 18.16
CA LEU A 82 -7.92 -4.26 17.28
C LEU A 82 -7.86 -2.90 16.58
N ARG A 83 -9.01 -2.41 16.11
CA ARG A 83 -9.12 -1.07 15.52
C ARG A 83 -8.72 0.02 16.52
N ALA A 84 -9.24 -0.06 17.73
CA ALA A 84 -8.93 0.89 18.81
C ALA A 84 -7.44 0.84 19.19
N ALA A 85 -6.84 -0.36 19.28
CA ALA A 85 -5.42 -0.53 19.56
C ALA A 85 -4.54 0.04 18.45
N LEU A 86 -4.93 -0.15 17.18
CA LEU A 86 -4.22 0.40 16.03
C LEU A 86 -4.35 1.93 15.97
N ASP A 87 -5.54 2.48 16.25
CA ASP A 87 -5.76 3.92 16.30
C ASP A 87 -4.96 4.60 17.40
N ALA A 88 -4.74 3.92 18.52
CA ALA A 88 -3.90 4.39 19.63
C ALA A 88 -2.38 4.19 19.40
N PHE A 89 -1.99 3.39 18.40
CA PHE A 89 -0.58 3.06 18.16
C PHE A 89 0.15 4.17 17.42
N ASP A 90 1.24 4.69 18.00
CA ASP A 90 2.05 5.79 17.46
C ASP A 90 3.43 5.33 16.91
N GLY A 91 3.66 4.01 16.83
CA GLY A 91 4.94 3.46 16.36
C GLY A 91 5.13 3.49 14.83
N CYS A 92 4.13 3.87 14.04
CA CYS A 92 4.25 3.99 12.59
C CYS A 92 4.21 5.46 12.16
N PRO A 93 5.27 6.00 11.55
CA PRO A 93 5.33 7.42 11.15
C PRO A 93 4.31 7.80 10.08
N LEU A 94 3.75 6.84 9.36
CA LEU A 94 2.70 7.09 8.36
C LEU A 94 1.43 7.67 8.98
N LYS A 95 1.15 7.37 10.25
CA LYS A 95 0.01 7.92 10.98
C LYS A 95 0.02 9.44 11.03
N GLU A 96 1.20 10.07 11.16
CA GLU A 96 1.34 11.53 11.23
C GLU A 96 0.99 12.22 9.91
N THR A 97 1.12 11.52 8.79
CA THR A 97 0.96 12.08 7.44
C THR A 97 -0.34 11.68 6.76
N ALA A 98 -0.97 10.62 7.22
CA ALA A 98 -2.27 10.16 6.73
C ALA A 98 -3.41 11.00 7.32
N LYS A 99 -4.53 11.09 6.59
CA LYS A 99 -5.74 11.79 7.04
C LYS A 99 -6.62 10.90 7.90
N ASN A 100 -6.72 9.64 7.52
CA ASN A 100 -7.60 8.67 8.18
C ASN A 100 -6.88 7.33 8.38
N LEU A 101 -7.31 6.62 9.41
CA LEU A 101 -7.05 5.19 9.56
C LEU A 101 -7.93 4.42 8.56
N VAL A 102 -7.32 3.68 7.65
CA VAL A 102 -8.00 2.77 6.71
C VAL A 102 -7.88 1.35 7.26
N PHE A 103 -8.83 0.97 8.10
CA PHE A 103 -8.73 -0.27 8.88
C PHE A 103 -9.18 -1.49 8.08
N GLY A 104 -10.42 -1.48 7.61
CA GLY A 104 -11.03 -2.59 6.87
C GLY A 104 -12.47 -2.27 6.47
N ASP A 105 -13.05 -3.11 5.62
CA ASP A 105 -14.41 -3.00 5.11
C ASP A 105 -14.98 -4.38 4.76
N GLY A 106 -16.30 -4.54 4.84
CA GLY A 106 -17.00 -5.79 4.56
C GLY A 106 -17.40 -6.56 5.82
N ASP A 107 -17.67 -7.86 5.68
CA ASP A 107 -18.11 -8.73 6.78
C ASP A 107 -16.90 -9.30 7.56
N PRO A 108 -16.72 -8.96 8.84
CA PRO A 108 -15.64 -9.54 9.66
C PRO A 108 -15.75 -11.06 9.90
N LYS A 109 -16.83 -11.70 9.46
CA LYS A 109 -17.03 -13.15 9.52
C LYS A 109 -16.99 -13.82 8.15
N ALA A 110 -16.54 -13.08 7.13
CA ALA A 110 -16.47 -13.58 5.77
C ALA A 110 -15.49 -14.75 5.63
N ASP A 111 -15.87 -15.74 4.84
CA ASP A 111 -14.98 -16.86 4.45
C ASP A 111 -13.82 -16.42 3.54
N LEU A 112 -13.93 -15.26 2.91
CA LEU A 112 -12.98 -14.73 1.93
C LEU A 112 -12.44 -13.36 2.37
N MET A 113 -11.13 -13.27 2.58
CA MET A 113 -10.47 -12.03 2.99
C MET A 113 -9.43 -11.57 1.95
N PHE A 114 -9.48 -10.28 1.59
CA PHE A 114 -8.53 -9.64 0.68
C PHE A 114 -7.60 -8.72 1.44
N VAL A 115 -6.29 -8.88 1.24
CA VAL A 115 -5.27 -8.03 1.87
C VAL A 115 -4.41 -7.37 0.81
N GLY A 116 -4.51 -6.04 0.68
CA GLY A 116 -3.69 -5.21 -0.20
C GLY A 116 -2.40 -4.73 0.46
N GLU A 117 -1.72 -3.79 -0.20
CA GLU A 117 -0.45 -3.21 0.27
C GLU A 117 -0.69 -2.07 1.24
N ALA A 118 -1.31 -0.99 0.77
CA ALA A 118 -1.51 0.26 1.50
C ALA A 118 -2.65 1.08 0.88
N PRO A 119 -3.25 2.02 1.62
CA PRO A 119 -4.25 2.94 1.09
C PRO A 119 -3.67 3.91 0.05
N GLY A 120 -4.48 4.22 -0.97
CA GLY A 120 -4.26 5.33 -1.89
C GLY A 120 -4.89 6.64 -1.39
N ALA A 121 -4.95 7.65 -2.26
CA ALA A 121 -5.47 8.98 -1.91
C ALA A 121 -6.97 8.98 -1.59
N GLU A 122 -7.77 8.21 -2.32
CA GLU A 122 -9.20 8.11 -2.09
C GLU A 122 -9.50 7.32 -0.82
N GLU A 123 -8.78 6.24 -0.58
CA GLU A 123 -8.89 5.43 0.63
C GLU A 123 -8.54 6.26 1.88
N ASP A 124 -7.45 7.02 1.83
CA ASP A 124 -7.03 7.92 2.90
C ASP A 124 -8.07 9.04 3.16
N ARG A 125 -8.75 9.53 2.10
CA ARG A 125 -9.79 10.54 2.21
C ARG A 125 -11.07 10.01 2.85
N GLN A 126 -11.44 8.75 2.54
CA GLN A 126 -12.70 8.16 2.95
C GLN A 126 -12.58 7.27 4.22
N GLY A 127 -11.37 6.85 4.58
CA GLY A 127 -11.12 5.91 5.68
C GLY A 127 -11.52 4.47 5.37
N LEU A 128 -11.71 4.13 4.08
CA LEU A 128 -12.14 2.80 3.63
C LEU A 128 -11.14 2.22 2.62
N PRO A 129 -10.84 0.90 2.67
CA PRO A 129 -9.93 0.27 1.73
C PRO A 129 -10.56 0.08 0.35
N PHE A 130 -9.76 0.19 -0.71
CA PHE A 130 -10.16 -0.10 -2.08
C PHE A 130 -11.43 0.65 -2.53
N VAL A 131 -11.47 1.96 -2.37
CA VAL A 131 -12.57 2.84 -2.84
C VAL A 131 -12.19 3.72 -4.04
N GLY A 132 -10.92 3.75 -4.42
CA GLY A 132 -10.44 4.40 -5.64
C GLY A 132 -10.61 3.55 -6.90
N PRO A 133 -10.01 3.96 -8.04
CA PRO A 133 -10.13 3.22 -9.31
C PRO A 133 -9.71 1.75 -9.25
N ALA A 134 -8.72 1.41 -8.42
CA ALA A 134 -8.30 0.03 -8.17
C ALA A 134 -9.38 -0.76 -7.41
N GLY A 135 -10.04 -0.11 -6.46
CA GLY A 135 -11.15 -0.69 -5.70
C GLY A 135 -12.37 -0.95 -6.56
N HIS A 136 -12.75 0.00 -7.42
CA HIS A 136 -13.85 -0.22 -8.37
C HIS A 136 -13.60 -1.38 -9.35
N LEU A 137 -12.32 -1.64 -9.69
CA LEU A 137 -12.00 -2.84 -10.45
C LEU A 137 -12.12 -4.09 -9.57
N LEU A 138 -11.69 -4.03 -8.30
CA LEU A 138 -11.87 -5.14 -7.36
C LEU A 138 -13.36 -5.48 -7.18
N ASP A 139 -14.24 -4.49 -7.04
CA ASP A 139 -15.69 -4.70 -6.92
C ASP A 139 -16.23 -5.49 -8.13
N LYS A 140 -15.83 -5.11 -9.36
CA LYS A 140 -16.19 -5.84 -10.58
C LYS A 140 -15.61 -7.26 -10.63
N MET A 141 -14.42 -7.45 -10.07
CA MET A 141 -13.80 -8.78 -9.98
C MET A 141 -14.56 -9.67 -8.99
N LEU A 142 -15.04 -9.12 -7.87
CA LEU A 142 -15.90 -9.82 -6.91
C LEU A 142 -17.25 -10.18 -7.53
N GLU A 143 -17.94 -9.23 -8.15
CA GLU A 143 -19.21 -9.45 -8.88
C GLU A 143 -19.09 -10.61 -9.89
N ALA A 144 -17.97 -10.68 -10.61
CA ALA A 144 -17.73 -11.70 -11.64
C ALA A 144 -17.62 -13.13 -11.08
N ILE A 145 -17.35 -13.28 -9.77
CA ILE A 145 -17.35 -14.57 -9.06
C ILE A 145 -18.58 -14.74 -8.16
N GLY A 146 -19.58 -13.88 -8.30
CA GLY A 146 -20.83 -13.97 -7.53
C GLY A 146 -20.72 -13.48 -6.09
N GLN A 147 -19.70 -12.67 -5.79
CA GLN A 147 -19.50 -12.04 -4.47
C GLN A 147 -19.78 -10.54 -4.55
N SER A 148 -20.14 -9.95 -3.46
CA SER A 148 -20.19 -8.49 -3.26
C SER A 148 -19.18 -8.05 -2.21
N ARG A 149 -18.97 -6.75 -2.07
CA ARG A 149 -18.11 -6.19 -1.03
C ARG A 149 -18.59 -6.57 0.39
N GLY A 150 -19.89 -6.76 0.58
CA GLY A 150 -20.49 -7.19 1.85
C GLY A 150 -20.33 -8.68 2.17
N ASP A 151 -19.94 -9.51 1.20
CA ASP A 151 -19.74 -10.95 1.38
C ASP A 151 -18.27 -11.32 1.66
N VAL A 152 -17.38 -10.35 1.60
CA VAL A 152 -15.92 -10.51 1.80
C VAL A 152 -15.42 -9.54 2.84
N TYR A 153 -14.19 -9.75 3.32
CA TYR A 153 -13.50 -8.76 4.15
C TYR A 153 -12.28 -8.21 3.42
N ILE A 154 -12.11 -6.89 3.42
CA ILE A 154 -11.07 -6.21 2.64
C ILE A 154 -10.24 -5.31 3.56
N THR A 155 -8.92 -5.43 3.51
CA THR A 155 -7.99 -4.58 4.26
C THR A 155 -6.64 -4.43 3.52
N ASN A 156 -5.66 -3.82 4.17
CA ASN A 156 -4.27 -3.67 3.69
C ASN A 156 -3.28 -4.04 4.78
N ILE A 157 -2.03 -4.33 4.40
CA ILE A 157 -0.92 -4.49 5.33
C ILE A 157 -0.69 -3.21 6.13
N LEU A 158 -0.67 -2.07 5.44
CA LEU A 158 -0.55 -0.77 6.07
C LEU A 158 -1.92 -0.11 6.18
N PRO A 159 -2.29 0.37 7.38
CA PRO A 159 -3.56 1.06 7.59
C PRO A 159 -3.49 2.56 7.29
N TRP A 160 -2.31 3.10 7.00
CA TRP A 160 -2.08 4.51 6.69
C TRP A 160 -1.39 4.68 5.35
N ARG A 161 -1.77 5.74 4.64
CA ARG A 161 -1.27 6.04 3.31
C ARG A 161 0.18 6.53 3.34
N PRO A 162 1.11 5.90 2.58
CA PRO A 162 2.43 6.46 2.37
C PRO A 162 2.38 7.77 1.55
N PRO A 163 3.16 8.81 1.93
CA PRO A 163 3.21 10.08 1.21
C PRO A 163 3.47 9.89 -0.29
N GLY A 164 2.67 10.55 -1.14
CA GLY A 164 2.82 10.45 -2.59
C GLY A 164 2.50 9.07 -3.18
N ASN A 165 1.85 8.18 -2.43
CA ASN A 165 1.62 6.77 -2.82
C ASN A 165 2.92 6.02 -3.15
N ARG A 166 4.05 6.37 -2.50
CA ARG A 166 5.29 5.59 -2.64
C ARG A 166 5.12 4.19 -2.06
N SER A 167 5.97 3.28 -2.47
CA SER A 167 6.04 1.98 -1.81
C SER A 167 6.40 2.12 -0.33
N PRO A 168 5.83 1.27 0.53
CA PRO A 168 6.19 1.20 1.93
C PRO A 168 7.66 0.83 2.14
N THR A 169 8.24 1.32 3.22
CA THR A 169 9.55 0.86 3.69
C THR A 169 9.41 -0.41 4.53
N ASP A 170 10.49 -1.18 4.63
CA ASP A 170 10.51 -2.38 5.48
C ASP A 170 10.23 -2.06 6.96
N ALA A 171 10.62 -0.88 7.43
CA ALA A 171 10.34 -0.42 8.79
C ALA A 171 8.85 -0.14 9.02
N GLU A 172 8.17 0.48 8.05
CA GLU A 172 6.73 0.74 8.10
C GLU A 172 5.94 -0.57 8.06
N ILE A 173 6.34 -1.50 7.20
CA ILE A 173 5.75 -2.85 7.14
C ILE A 173 5.95 -3.57 8.48
N ALA A 174 7.16 -3.61 9.03
CA ALA A 174 7.45 -4.27 10.28
C ALA A 174 6.67 -3.69 11.47
N ALA A 175 6.42 -2.38 11.49
CA ALA A 175 5.63 -1.74 12.53
C ALA A 175 4.14 -2.12 12.47
N CYS A 176 3.60 -2.39 11.28
CA CYS A 176 2.18 -2.70 11.09
C CYS A 176 1.90 -4.22 10.99
N LEU A 177 2.91 -5.03 10.71
CA LEU A 177 2.76 -6.48 10.50
C LEU A 177 2.04 -7.20 11.66
N PRO A 178 2.34 -6.96 12.95
CA PRO A 178 1.63 -7.63 14.03
C PRO A 178 0.11 -7.36 14.05
N PHE A 179 -0.31 -6.18 13.61
CA PHE A 179 -1.73 -5.83 13.54
C PHE A 179 -2.45 -6.55 12.41
N ILE A 180 -1.84 -6.67 11.22
CA ILE A 180 -2.47 -7.41 10.12
C ILE A 180 -2.49 -8.92 10.38
N GLU A 181 -1.46 -9.48 11.01
CA GLU A 181 -1.47 -10.88 11.47
C GLU A 181 -2.64 -11.12 12.42
N ARG A 182 -2.81 -10.28 13.45
CA ARG A 182 -3.93 -10.37 14.38
C ARG A 182 -5.28 -10.14 13.71
N HIS A 183 -5.34 -9.26 12.72
CA HIS A 183 -6.54 -8.99 11.93
C HIS A 183 -7.02 -10.25 11.19
N ILE A 184 -6.09 -10.95 10.52
CA ILE A 184 -6.38 -12.20 9.82
C ILE A 184 -6.84 -13.28 10.82
N GLU A 185 -6.20 -13.37 11.98
CA GLU A 185 -6.59 -14.32 13.05
C GLU A 185 -8.02 -14.07 13.56
N LEU A 186 -8.39 -12.80 13.79
CA LEU A 186 -9.71 -12.43 14.31
C LEU A 186 -10.83 -12.62 13.29
N VAL A 187 -10.57 -12.36 12.01
CA VAL A 187 -11.50 -12.65 10.91
C VAL A 187 -11.61 -14.15 10.69
N GLY A 188 -10.50 -14.88 10.73
CA GLY A 188 -10.45 -16.33 10.54
C GLY A 188 -11.02 -16.81 9.21
N PRO A 189 -10.65 -16.22 8.07
CA PRO A 189 -11.23 -16.58 6.77
C PRO A 189 -10.82 -18.00 6.37
N LYS A 190 -11.62 -18.66 5.53
CA LYS A 190 -11.22 -19.92 4.89
C LYS A 190 -10.17 -19.70 3.82
N ILE A 191 -10.30 -18.60 3.07
CA ILE A 191 -9.37 -18.24 1.98
C ILE A 191 -8.84 -16.82 2.20
N LEU A 192 -7.50 -16.70 2.21
CA LEU A 192 -6.79 -15.43 2.26
C LEU A 192 -6.28 -15.05 0.88
N VAL A 193 -6.77 -13.95 0.31
CA VAL A 193 -6.34 -13.44 -0.99
C VAL A 193 -5.35 -12.29 -0.80
N MET A 194 -4.11 -12.53 -1.19
CA MET A 194 -3.03 -11.53 -1.14
C MET A 194 -3.01 -10.73 -2.45
N VAL A 195 -3.37 -9.46 -2.38
CA VAL A 195 -3.54 -8.58 -3.54
C VAL A 195 -2.24 -7.85 -3.85
N GLY A 196 -1.47 -8.38 -4.79
CA GLY A 196 -0.20 -7.83 -5.24
C GLY A 196 1.04 -8.41 -4.56
N GLY A 197 2.21 -8.04 -5.09
CA GLY A 197 3.48 -8.64 -4.70
C GLY A 197 3.93 -8.30 -3.28
N THR A 198 3.68 -7.08 -2.81
CA THR A 198 4.05 -6.64 -1.46
C THR A 198 3.24 -7.41 -0.42
N SER A 199 1.91 -7.52 -0.60
CA SER A 199 1.05 -8.29 0.29
C SER A 199 1.50 -9.75 0.37
N ALA A 200 1.71 -10.41 -0.77
CA ALA A 200 2.12 -11.80 -0.81
C ALA A 200 3.49 -12.05 -0.17
N LYS A 201 4.47 -11.20 -0.44
CA LYS A 201 5.82 -11.34 0.15
C LYS A 201 5.80 -11.12 1.66
N THR A 202 5.08 -10.11 2.11
CA THR A 202 5.02 -9.77 3.54
C THR A 202 4.35 -10.87 4.34
N LEU A 203 3.15 -11.31 3.92
CA LEU A 203 2.38 -12.29 4.68
C LEU A 203 3.00 -13.69 4.65
N LEU A 204 3.65 -14.07 3.55
CA LEU A 204 4.29 -15.38 3.43
C LEU A 204 5.76 -15.40 3.90
N GLY A 205 6.35 -14.24 4.22
CA GLY A 205 7.76 -14.15 4.57
C GLY A 205 8.74 -14.57 3.46
N ILE A 206 8.37 -14.37 2.18
CA ILE A 206 9.14 -14.86 1.03
C ILE A 206 9.60 -13.74 0.12
N THR A 207 10.61 -14.01 -0.72
CA THR A 207 11.18 -13.03 -1.65
C THR A 207 10.73 -13.21 -3.10
N GLN A 208 9.99 -14.26 -3.40
CA GLN A 208 9.54 -14.58 -4.75
C GLN A 208 8.60 -13.50 -5.31
N GLY A 209 8.75 -13.19 -6.61
CA GLY A 209 7.89 -12.24 -7.29
C GLY A 209 6.48 -12.78 -7.56
N ILE A 210 5.50 -11.88 -7.64
CA ILE A 210 4.07 -12.19 -7.81
C ILE A 210 3.79 -13.11 -9.01
N MET A 211 4.52 -12.97 -10.11
CA MET A 211 4.34 -13.80 -11.31
C MET A 211 4.70 -15.29 -11.10
N ARG A 212 5.45 -15.60 -10.04
CA ARG A 212 5.78 -16.99 -9.67
C ARG A 212 4.85 -17.54 -8.59
N LEU A 213 4.21 -16.66 -7.83
CA LEU A 213 3.31 -16.99 -6.71
C LEU A 213 1.87 -17.17 -7.18
N ARG A 214 1.40 -16.29 -8.10
CA ARG A 214 0.05 -16.40 -8.62
C ARG A 214 -0.21 -17.76 -9.31
N GLY A 215 -1.46 -18.13 -9.41
CA GLY A 215 -1.87 -19.40 -10.04
C GLY A 215 -1.66 -20.63 -9.17
N LYS A 216 -1.22 -20.47 -7.92
CA LYS A 216 -0.98 -21.57 -6.98
C LYS A 216 -1.76 -21.36 -5.70
N TRP A 217 -2.22 -22.44 -5.10
CA TRP A 217 -2.63 -22.46 -3.70
C TRP A 217 -1.39 -22.48 -2.82
N LEU A 218 -1.42 -21.67 -1.79
CA LEU A 218 -0.36 -21.45 -0.81
C LEU A 218 -0.95 -21.65 0.58
N SER A 219 -0.11 -21.78 1.59
CA SER A 219 -0.54 -21.87 2.99
C SER A 219 -0.08 -20.62 3.72
N TYR A 220 -1.00 -19.97 4.44
CA TYR A 220 -0.68 -18.89 5.37
C TYR A 220 -0.78 -19.41 6.79
N GLU A 221 0.24 -19.12 7.58
CA GLU A 221 0.34 -19.49 9.00
C GLU A 221 0.78 -18.28 9.81
N SER A 222 0.20 -18.10 11.00
CA SER A 222 0.70 -17.18 12.02
C SER A 222 0.90 -17.92 13.34
N VAL A 223 1.68 -17.32 14.24
CA VAL A 223 2.11 -17.94 15.51
C VAL A 223 0.92 -18.30 16.42
N HIS A 224 -0.21 -17.62 16.25
CA HIS A 224 -1.38 -17.76 17.13
C HIS A 224 -2.54 -18.50 16.47
N MET A 225 -2.36 -18.99 15.24
CA MET A 225 -3.40 -19.71 14.52
C MET A 225 -3.37 -21.20 14.87
N ALA A 226 -4.55 -21.79 15.04
CA ALA A 226 -4.69 -23.24 15.34
C ALA A 226 -4.42 -24.11 14.10
N SER A 227 -4.66 -23.59 12.89
CA SER A 227 -4.45 -24.29 11.63
C SER A 227 -4.12 -23.28 10.52
N PRO A 228 -3.38 -23.73 9.48
CA PRO A 228 -3.11 -22.91 8.31
C PRO A 228 -4.39 -22.50 7.58
N ILE A 229 -4.36 -21.34 6.92
CA ILE A 229 -5.41 -20.84 6.02
C ILE A 229 -4.94 -21.05 4.58
N GLU A 230 -5.85 -21.52 3.71
CA GLU A 230 -5.59 -21.53 2.29
C GLU A 230 -5.40 -20.09 1.76
N ALA A 231 -4.33 -19.88 1.01
CA ALA A 231 -3.97 -18.56 0.54
C ALA A 231 -3.72 -18.55 -0.96
N ARG A 232 -4.10 -17.45 -1.61
CA ARG A 232 -3.83 -17.25 -3.04
C ARG A 232 -3.34 -15.84 -3.31
N ALA A 233 -2.29 -15.72 -4.11
CA ALA A 233 -1.76 -14.43 -4.55
C ALA A 233 -2.35 -14.06 -5.90
N ILE A 234 -2.86 -12.83 -6.03
CA ILE A 234 -3.40 -12.28 -7.28
C ILE A 234 -2.69 -10.99 -7.68
N LEU A 235 -2.78 -10.61 -8.95
CA LEU A 235 -2.25 -9.32 -9.42
C LEU A 235 -3.07 -8.17 -8.84
N HIS A 236 -2.37 -7.10 -8.44
CA HIS A 236 -3.03 -5.92 -7.87
C HIS A 236 -3.90 -5.21 -8.92
N PRO A 237 -5.15 -4.81 -8.61
CA PRO A 237 -6.03 -4.12 -9.56
C PRO A 237 -5.42 -2.87 -10.19
N ALA A 238 -4.63 -2.08 -9.46
CA ALA A 238 -3.91 -0.94 -10.02
C ALA A 238 -2.89 -1.34 -11.11
N TYR A 239 -2.29 -2.52 -11.01
CA TYR A 239 -1.44 -3.06 -12.07
C TYR A 239 -2.28 -3.48 -13.30
N LEU A 240 -3.45 -4.09 -13.08
CA LEU A 240 -4.37 -4.51 -14.15
C LEU A 240 -4.95 -3.32 -14.93
N LEU A 241 -5.11 -2.16 -14.28
CA LEU A 241 -5.50 -0.91 -14.95
C LEU A 241 -4.41 -0.42 -15.91
N ARG A 242 -3.14 -0.56 -15.54
CA ARG A 242 -1.98 -0.19 -16.39
C ARG A 242 -1.63 -1.25 -17.43
N GLN A 243 -1.94 -2.51 -17.15
CA GLN A 243 -1.63 -3.66 -18.00
C GLN A 243 -2.88 -4.54 -18.21
N PRO A 244 -3.86 -4.09 -19.05
CA PRO A 244 -5.15 -4.76 -19.18
C PRO A 244 -5.08 -6.21 -19.69
N ALA A 245 -4.05 -6.55 -20.47
CA ALA A 245 -3.82 -7.92 -20.95
C ALA A 245 -3.65 -8.93 -19.81
N GLN A 246 -3.20 -8.49 -18.63
CA GLN A 246 -3.01 -9.34 -17.45
C GLN A 246 -4.32 -9.65 -16.70
N LYS A 247 -5.44 -9.03 -17.06
CA LYS A 247 -6.76 -9.33 -16.46
C LYS A 247 -7.15 -10.79 -16.66
N ARG A 248 -6.79 -11.40 -17.80
CA ARG A 248 -7.04 -12.83 -18.06
C ARG A 248 -6.41 -13.72 -16.98
N GLU A 249 -5.19 -13.41 -16.58
CA GLU A 249 -4.47 -14.19 -15.58
C GLU A 249 -5.15 -14.11 -14.20
N THR A 250 -5.56 -12.91 -13.80
CA THR A 250 -6.30 -12.71 -12.55
C THR A 250 -7.69 -13.35 -12.60
N TRP A 251 -8.34 -13.34 -13.77
CA TRP A 251 -9.61 -14.03 -13.96
C TRP A 251 -9.50 -15.54 -13.67
N LEU A 252 -8.45 -16.19 -14.15
CA LEU A 252 -8.20 -17.61 -13.84
C LEU A 252 -7.99 -17.83 -12.34
N ASP A 253 -7.27 -16.92 -11.65
CA ASP A 253 -7.11 -16.99 -10.20
C ASP A 253 -8.45 -16.85 -9.46
N LEU A 254 -9.33 -15.96 -9.90
CA LEU A 254 -10.66 -15.77 -9.31
C LEU A 254 -11.59 -16.97 -9.52
N LEU A 255 -11.54 -17.62 -10.69
CA LEU A 255 -12.31 -18.85 -10.93
C LEU A 255 -11.91 -19.98 -9.98
N GLU A 256 -10.63 -20.12 -9.70
CA GLU A 256 -10.13 -21.10 -8.72
C GLU A 256 -10.57 -20.76 -7.29
N ILE A 257 -10.55 -19.47 -6.91
CA ILE A 257 -11.07 -19.02 -5.60
C ILE A 257 -12.56 -19.36 -5.49
N ARG A 258 -13.35 -19.04 -6.52
CA ARG A 258 -14.77 -19.38 -6.55
C ARG A 258 -15.01 -20.88 -6.41
N ALA A 259 -14.32 -21.71 -7.19
CA ALA A 259 -14.47 -23.15 -7.14
C ALA A 259 -14.16 -23.71 -5.75
N ASN A 260 -13.13 -23.21 -5.09
CA ASN A 260 -12.76 -23.62 -3.73
C ASN A 260 -13.83 -23.19 -2.70
N LEU A 261 -14.36 -21.96 -2.79
CA LEU A 261 -15.46 -21.50 -1.93
C LEU A 261 -16.72 -22.36 -2.07
N GLU A 262 -17.08 -22.79 -3.29
CA GLU A 262 -18.26 -23.61 -3.56
C GLU A 262 -18.11 -25.05 -3.07
N THR A 263 -16.91 -25.59 -3.06
CA THR A 263 -16.63 -26.97 -2.61
C THR A 263 -16.47 -27.10 -1.12
N GLY A 264 -16.23 -26.00 -0.40
CA GLY A 264 -16.03 -25.98 1.05
C GLY A 264 -14.83 -26.79 1.49
N ALA A 265 -13.81 -26.87 0.62
CA ALA A 265 -12.60 -27.63 0.87
C ALA A 265 -11.70 -26.93 1.87
#